data_04fd075e21d392566ad8305dd40b8ee6
#
_entry.id   04fd075e21d392566ad8305dd40b8ee6
#
_cell.length_a   1.000
_cell.length_b   1.000
_cell.length_c   1.000
_cell.angle_alpha   90.00
_cell.angle_beta   90.00
_cell.angle_gamma   90.00
#
_symmetry.space_group_name_H-M   'P 1'
#
loop_
_entity.id
_entity.type
_entity.pdbx_description
1 polymer ?
#
loop_
_entity_poly.entity_id
_entity_poly.type
_entity_poly.pdbx_seq_one_letter_code
_entity_poly.pdbx_strand_id
1 'polypeptide(L)'
;MTALHWKLVIDCADPHAQAAFWAAALRYEEEDHSALVERLLNAGAVPAGETATVHPGTPAERLGWRTLAAVSHPDDPRDPATGAGTGRRILFQQVPEAKTVKNRLHLDIHTEPGTRDAEVARLEGLGATVRRRVAEQGGSWVVMTDPEGNEFCVQ
;
A
#
# COMPACT_ATOMS: atom_id res chain seq x y z
N MET A 1 -28.14 -14.82 1.54
CA MET A 1 -26.83 -14.83 2.23
C MET A 1 -26.13 -13.52 1.90
N THR A 2 -25.55 -12.84 2.89
CA THR A 2 -24.80 -11.60 2.69
C THR A 2 -23.37 -11.95 2.27
N ALA A 3 -22.82 -11.25 1.27
CA ALA A 3 -21.42 -11.41 0.88
C ALA A 3 -20.48 -11.00 2.02
N LEU A 4 -19.35 -11.69 2.12
CA LEU A 4 -18.32 -11.36 3.13
C LEU A 4 -17.48 -10.19 2.66
N HIS A 5 -17.09 -9.32 3.60
CA HIS A 5 -16.10 -8.29 3.37
C HIS A 5 -14.68 -8.88 3.42
N TRP A 6 -13.80 -8.35 2.59
CA TRP A 6 -12.39 -8.73 2.58
C TRP A 6 -11.52 -7.48 2.36
N LYS A 7 -10.25 -7.60 2.67
CA LYS A 7 -9.21 -6.61 2.37
C LYS A 7 -7.96 -7.32 1.88
N LEU A 8 -7.14 -6.63 1.09
CA LEU A 8 -5.82 -7.12 0.74
C LEU A 8 -4.84 -6.77 1.87
N VAL A 9 -4.01 -7.74 2.25
CA VAL A 9 -2.86 -7.54 3.15
C VAL A 9 -1.60 -7.92 2.40
N ILE A 10 -0.60 -7.06 2.45
CA ILE A 10 0.73 -7.29 1.89
C ILE A 10 1.73 -7.32 3.05
N ASP A 11 2.38 -8.46 3.22
CA ASP A 11 3.48 -8.61 4.15
C ASP A 11 4.72 -7.90 3.61
N CYS A 12 5.46 -7.20 4.48
CA CYS A 12 6.57 -6.34 4.09
C CYS A 12 7.60 -6.16 5.21
N ALA A 13 8.76 -5.64 4.89
CA ALA A 13 9.77 -5.26 5.87
C ALA A 13 9.48 -3.87 6.45
N ASP A 14 9.07 -2.91 5.61
CA ASP A 14 8.75 -1.53 6.00
C ASP A 14 7.33 -1.14 5.54
N PRO A 15 6.33 -1.23 6.43
CA PRO A 15 4.94 -0.93 6.07
C PRO A 15 4.71 0.53 5.66
N HIS A 16 5.46 1.49 6.23
CA HIS A 16 5.28 2.90 5.90
C HIS A 16 5.90 3.26 4.54
N ALA A 17 7.07 2.70 4.21
CA ALA A 17 7.66 2.86 2.88
C ALA A 17 6.76 2.21 1.80
N GLN A 18 6.20 1.03 2.08
CA GLN A 18 5.26 0.37 1.17
C GLN A 18 3.95 1.16 1.01
N ALA A 19 3.39 1.68 2.11
CA ALA A 19 2.19 2.52 2.03
C ALA A 19 2.42 3.79 1.20
N ALA A 20 3.55 4.47 1.39
CA ALA A 20 3.91 5.65 0.60
C ALA A 20 4.05 5.33 -0.89
N PHE A 21 4.74 4.22 -1.24
CA PHE A 21 4.85 3.78 -2.62
C PHE A 21 3.47 3.48 -3.23
N TRP A 22 2.66 2.64 -2.58
CA TRP A 22 1.38 2.21 -3.12
C TRP A 22 0.31 3.31 -3.13
N ALA A 23 0.35 4.25 -2.18
CA ALA A 23 -0.47 5.46 -2.22
C ALA A 23 -0.17 6.26 -3.50
N ALA A 24 1.10 6.53 -3.77
CA ALA A 24 1.51 7.25 -4.98
C ALA A 24 1.24 6.43 -6.26
N ALA A 25 1.51 5.10 -6.24
CA ALA A 25 1.32 4.22 -7.39
C ALA A 25 -0.15 4.16 -7.84
N LEU A 26 -1.07 3.96 -6.90
CA LEU A 26 -2.51 3.83 -7.16
C LEU A 26 -3.26 5.16 -7.12
N ARG A 27 -2.62 6.28 -6.75
CA ARG A 27 -3.26 7.56 -6.43
C ARG A 27 -4.28 7.41 -5.30
N TYR A 28 -3.94 6.57 -4.33
CA TYR A 28 -4.67 6.34 -3.09
C TYR A 28 -4.13 7.27 -2.00
N GLU A 29 -4.81 7.33 -0.87
CA GLU A 29 -4.38 8.07 0.30
C GLU A 29 -3.86 7.13 1.37
N GLU A 30 -2.75 7.52 2.01
CA GLU A 30 -2.32 6.86 3.24
C GLU A 30 -3.35 7.12 4.34
N GLU A 31 -3.69 6.08 5.10
CA GLU A 31 -4.59 6.23 6.25
C GLU A 31 -3.90 6.94 7.41
N ASP A 32 -4.59 7.88 8.03
CA ASP A 32 -4.14 8.56 9.24
C ASP A 32 -4.85 7.99 10.47
N HIS A 33 -4.10 7.25 11.27
CA HIS A 33 -4.57 6.66 12.53
C HIS A 33 -4.09 7.41 13.76
N SER A 34 -3.49 8.60 13.62
CA SER A 34 -2.85 9.34 14.72
C SER A 34 -3.80 9.58 15.89
N ALA A 35 -5.02 10.03 15.63
CA ALA A 35 -6.02 10.28 16.68
C ALA A 35 -6.41 9.00 17.45
N LEU A 36 -6.49 7.85 16.78
CA LEU A 36 -6.74 6.57 17.43
C LEU A 36 -5.54 6.15 18.28
N VAL A 37 -4.34 6.24 17.72
CA VAL A 37 -3.09 5.83 18.39
C VAL A 37 -2.86 6.66 19.64
N GLU A 38 -3.00 8.00 19.55
CA GLU A 38 -2.88 8.91 20.69
C GLU A 38 -3.89 8.59 21.80
N ARG A 39 -5.14 8.35 21.44
CA ARG A 39 -6.18 7.97 22.39
C ARG A 39 -5.84 6.68 23.13
N LEU A 40 -5.35 5.68 22.43
CA LEU A 40 -5.00 4.38 23.02
C LEU A 40 -3.75 4.46 23.90
N LEU A 41 -2.76 5.25 23.50
CA LEU A 41 -1.57 5.53 24.32
C LEU A 41 -1.95 6.24 25.61
N ASN A 42 -2.76 7.30 25.54
CA ASN A 42 -3.21 8.07 26.71
C ASN A 42 -4.06 7.24 27.67
N ALA A 43 -4.78 6.26 27.14
CA ALA A 43 -5.55 5.29 27.93
C ALA A 43 -4.69 4.16 28.51
N GLY A 44 -3.40 4.08 28.17
CA GLY A 44 -2.53 2.96 28.55
C GLY A 44 -2.92 1.61 27.93
N ALA A 45 -3.75 1.65 26.86
CA ALA A 45 -4.22 0.45 26.19
C ALA A 45 -3.19 -0.13 25.18
N VAL A 46 -2.21 0.68 24.79
CA VAL A 46 -1.13 0.28 23.86
C VAL A 46 0.19 0.80 24.41
N PRO A 47 1.26 -0.05 24.47
CA PRO A 47 2.57 0.42 24.87
C PRO A 47 3.20 1.32 23.80
N ALA A 48 4.04 2.29 24.20
CA ALA A 48 4.73 3.19 23.29
C ALA A 48 5.58 2.46 22.22
N GLY A 49 6.07 1.27 22.55
CA GLY A 49 6.83 0.43 21.62
C GLY A 49 6.07 -0.05 20.39
N GLU A 50 4.74 -0.02 20.40
CA GLU A 50 3.88 -0.38 19.26
C GLU A 50 3.62 0.80 18.31
N THR A 51 4.14 1.97 18.62
CA THR A 51 3.94 3.18 17.84
C THR A 51 5.25 3.70 17.23
N ALA A 52 5.14 4.52 16.19
CA ALA A 52 6.27 5.15 15.52
C ALA A 52 5.86 6.53 14.99
N THR A 53 6.84 7.41 14.83
CA THR A 53 6.67 8.63 14.05
C THR A 53 6.71 8.29 12.57
N VAL A 54 5.65 8.58 11.86
CA VAL A 54 5.50 8.38 10.41
C VAL A 54 5.88 9.69 9.70
N HIS A 55 6.65 9.59 8.62
CA HIS A 55 7.17 10.73 7.84
C HIS A 55 7.90 11.78 8.67
N PRO A 56 8.89 11.40 9.50
CA PRO A 56 9.56 12.33 10.41
C PRO A 56 10.24 13.47 9.66
N GLY A 57 10.12 14.69 10.22
CA GLY A 57 10.72 15.90 9.65
C GLY A 57 10.03 16.44 8.40
N THR A 58 8.84 15.94 8.05
CA THR A 58 8.03 16.44 6.93
C THR A 58 6.74 17.09 7.40
N PRO A 59 6.02 17.86 6.55
CA PRO A 59 4.69 18.37 6.89
C PRO A 59 3.63 17.28 7.12
N ALA A 60 3.91 16.04 6.71
CA ALA A 60 3.05 14.87 6.91
C ALA A 60 3.42 14.06 8.16
N GLU A 61 4.33 14.59 9.00
CA GLU A 61 4.73 13.91 10.23
C GLU A 61 3.52 13.68 11.14
N ARG A 62 3.36 12.44 11.58
CA ARG A 62 2.28 12.03 12.48
C ARG A 62 2.67 10.79 13.28
N LEU A 63 1.91 10.55 14.36
CA LEU A 63 2.02 9.30 15.09
C LEU A 63 1.26 8.19 14.35
N GLY A 64 1.82 6.99 14.32
CA GLY A 64 1.20 5.82 13.68
C GLY A 64 1.58 4.51 14.36
N TRP A 65 1.07 3.41 13.84
CA TRP A 65 1.46 2.08 14.26
C TRP A 65 2.87 1.77 13.78
N ARG A 66 3.68 1.11 14.60
CA ARG A 66 5.04 0.73 14.21
C ARG A 66 5.07 -0.29 13.06
N THR A 67 4.20 -1.30 13.13
CA THR A 67 4.26 -2.51 12.30
C THR A 67 3.14 -2.59 11.26
N LEU A 68 2.30 -1.55 11.16
CA LEU A 68 1.15 -1.51 10.26
C LEU A 68 1.04 -0.15 9.60
N ALA A 69 0.72 -0.15 8.31
CA ALA A 69 0.29 1.02 7.56
C ALA A 69 -0.78 0.61 6.54
N ALA A 70 -1.57 1.54 6.05
CA ALA A 70 -2.57 1.21 5.05
C ALA A 70 -2.80 2.38 4.07
N VAL A 71 -3.31 2.02 2.90
CA VAL A 71 -3.81 2.96 1.90
C VAL A 71 -5.24 2.63 1.54
N SER A 72 -6.03 3.63 1.22
CA SER A 72 -7.42 3.45 0.78
C SER A 72 -7.77 4.39 -0.36
N HIS A 73 -8.73 3.97 -1.18
CA HIS A 73 -9.21 4.79 -2.29
C HIS A 73 -9.83 6.09 -1.76
N PRO A 74 -9.52 7.25 -2.36
CA PRO A 74 -9.98 8.55 -1.83
C PRO A 74 -11.49 8.70 -1.78
N ASP A 75 -12.22 8.08 -2.71
CA ASP A 75 -13.69 8.18 -2.76
C ASP A 75 -14.41 7.17 -1.85
N ASP A 76 -13.68 6.26 -1.20
CA ASP A 76 -14.31 5.25 -0.36
C ASP A 76 -14.47 5.76 1.09
N PRO A 77 -15.54 5.37 1.79
CA PRO A 77 -15.78 5.84 3.14
C PRO A 77 -14.72 5.34 4.13
N ARG A 78 -14.50 6.13 5.16
CA ARG A 78 -13.61 5.82 6.29
C ARG A 78 -14.41 5.70 7.58
N ASP A 79 -13.96 4.80 8.44
CA ASP A 79 -14.47 4.71 9.81
C ASP A 79 -14.01 5.95 10.59
N PRO A 80 -14.93 6.79 11.08
CA PRO A 80 -14.56 8.02 11.79
C PRO A 80 -13.88 7.76 13.14
N ALA A 81 -14.05 6.59 13.73
CA ALA A 81 -13.44 6.24 15.02
C ALA A 81 -11.98 5.80 14.89
N THR A 82 -11.62 5.22 13.74
CA THR A 82 -10.30 4.60 13.53
C THR A 82 -9.49 5.22 12.39
N GLY A 83 -10.14 5.95 11.48
CA GLY A 83 -9.53 6.46 10.24
C GLY A 83 -9.36 5.40 9.15
N ALA A 84 -9.72 4.14 9.41
CA ALA A 84 -9.56 3.04 8.46
C ALA A 84 -10.56 3.12 7.31
N GLY A 85 -10.09 2.90 6.07
CA GLY A 85 -10.96 2.76 4.91
C GLY A 85 -11.82 1.49 5.02
N THR A 86 -13.09 1.62 4.63
CA THR A 86 -14.06 0.50 4.68
C THR A 86 -14.36 -0.10 3.30
N GLY A 87 -13.75 0.43 2.24
CA GLY A 87 -13.87 -0.04 0.85
C GLY A 87 -12.56 -0.61 0.29
N ARG A 88 -12.11 -0.08 -0.85
CA ARG A 88 -10.86 -0.47 -1.52
C ARG A 88 -9.65 -0.05 -0.68
N ARG A 89 -9.04 -1.03 -0.05
CA ARG A 89 -8.02 -0.84 0.98
C ARG A 89 -6.92 -1.88 0.84
N ILE A 90 -5.66 -1.45 1.01
CA ILE A 90 -4.50 -2.33 1.16
C ILE A 90 -3.86 -2.05 2.52
N LEU A 91 -3.71 -3.10 3.33
CA LEU A 91 -2.96 -3.06 4.59
C LEU A 91 -1.55 -3.60 4.34
N PHE A 92 -0.55 -2.92 4.86
CA PHE A 92 0.84 -3.39 4.90
C PHE A 92 1.17 -3.81 6.32
N GLN A 93 1.68 -5.01 6.46
CA GLN A 93 2.00 -5.60 7.75
C GLN A 93 3.46 -6.01 7.79
N GLN A 94 4.18 -5.53 8.80
CA GLN A 94 5.57 -5.93 8.99
C GLN A 94 5.68 -7.41 9.37
N VAL A 95 6.54 -8.13 8.67
CA VAL A 95 6.90 -9.51 8.95
C VAL A 95 8.42 -9.67 8.90
N PRO A 96 8.99 -10.63 9.66
CA PRO A 96 10.44 -10.86 9.66
C PRO A 96 10.94 -11.59 8.41
N GLU A 97 10.06 -12.26 7.66
CA GLU A 97 10.43 -13.03 6.48
C GLU A 97 10.67 -12.13 5.27
N ALA A 98 11.83 -12.29 4.65
CA ALA A 98 12.13 -11.59 3.41
C ALA A 98 11.40 -12.21 2.22
N LYS A 99 11.01 -11.38 1.26
CA LYS A 99 10.48 -11.80 -0.04
C LYS A 99 11.57 -12.54 -0.84
N THR A 100 11.38 -13.84 -1.11
CA THR A 100 12.36 -14.69 -1.80
C THR A 100 11.83 -15.39 -3.04
N VAL A 101 10.53 -15.68 -3.10
CA VAL A 101 9.88 -16.40 -4.21
C VAL A 101 8.83 -15.54 -4.88
N LYS A 102 8.43 -15.91 -6.11
CA LYS A 102 7.36 -15.22 -6.84
C LYS A 102 6.05 -15.24 -6.04
N ASN A 103 5.39 -14.08 -5.95
CA ASN A 103 4.06 -13.97 -5.37
C ASN A 103 3.05 -14.83 -6.13
N ARG A 104 2.14 -15.48 -5.42
CA ARG A 104 1.04 -16.26 -6.01
C ARG A 104 -0.18 -15.39 -6.37
N LEU A 105 -0.29 -14.23 -5.73
CA LEU A 105 -1.26 -13.19 -6.04
C LEU A 105 -0.51 -11.93 -6.48
N HIS A 106 -1.08 -11.17 -7.40
CA HIS A 106 -0.54 -9.89 -7.84
C HIS A 106 -1.69 -8.94 -8.21
N LEU A 107 -1.38 -7.65 -8.24
CA LEU A 107 -2.31 -6.63 -8.71
C LEU A 107 -2.07 -6.38 -10.20
N ASP A 108 -3.14 -6.14 -10.94
CA ASP A 108 -3.09 -5.62 -12.30
C ASP A 108 -3.60 -4.18 -12.29
N ILE A 109 -2.70 -3.23 -12.59
CA ILE A 109 -3.04 -1.82 -12.73
C ILE A 109 -3.48 -1.59 -14.17
N HIS A 110 -4.72 -1.15 -14.34
CA HIS A 110 -5.26 -0.78 -15.65
C HIS A 110 -5.04 0.70 -15.89
N THR A 111 -4.47 1.02 -17.07
CA THR A 111 -4.21 2.39 -17.47
C THR A 111 -5.21 2.83 -18.55
N GLU A 112 -5.33 4.13 -18.76
CA GLU A 112 -6.07 4.65 -19.92
C GLU A 112 -5.38 4.21 -21.22
N PRO A 113 -6.14 3.95 -22.28
CA PRO A 113 -5.57 3.53 -23.56
C PRO A 113 -4.45 4.46 -24.04
N GLY A 114 -3.30 3.88 -24.37
CA GLY A 114 -2.13 4.61 -24.87
C GLY A 114 -1.26 5.28 -23.80
N THR A 115 -1.60 5.18 -22.51
CA THR A 115 -0.83 5.83 -21.43
C THR A 115 0.09 4.90 -20.65
N ARG A 116 0.06 3.58 -20.94
CA ARG A 116 0.80 2.57 -20.18
C ARG A 116 2.30 2.87 -20.04
N ASP A 117 2.98 3.25 -21.11
CA ASP A 117 4.43 3.48 -21.05
C ASP A 117 4.78 4.71 -20.20
N ALA A 118 3.95 5.76 -20.24
CA ALA A 118 4.10 6.91 -19.36
C ALA A 118 3.86 6.55 -17.90
N GLU A 119 2.87 5.69 -17.64
CA GLU A 119 2.57 5.20 -16.29
C GLU A 119 3.70 4.29 -15.76
N VAL A 120 4.25 3.40 -16.60
CA VAL A 120 5.43 2.60 -16.26
C VAL A 120 6.60 3.49 -15.87
N ALA A 121 6.92 4.51 -16.66
CA ALA A 121 8.00 5.46 -16.35
C ALA A 121 7.73 6.22 -15.03
N ARG A 122 6.49 6.61 -14.77
CA ARG A 122 6.10 7.23 -13.49
C ARG A 122 6.34 6.29 -12.31
N LEU A 123 5.94 5.02 -12.43
CA LEU A 123 6.12 4.00 -11.39
C LEU A 123 7.60 3.69 -11.14
N GLU A 124 8.44 3.66 -12.20
CA GLU A 124 9.90 3.55 -12.04
C GLU A 124 10.46 4.75 -11.25
N GLY A 125 9.97 5.96 -11.52
CA GLY A 125 10.33 7.16 -10.76
C GLY A 125 9.92 7.12 -9.28
N LEU A 126 8.93 6.29 -8.91
CA LEU A 126 8.52 6.04 -7.53
C LEU A 126 9.31 4.89 -6.86
N GLY A 127 10.15 4.17 -7.59
CA GLY A 127 10.97 3.08 -7.06
C GLY A 127 10.55 1.67 -7.52
N ALA A 128 9.56 1.53 -8.39
CA ALA A 128 9.26 0.25 -9.02
C ALA A 128 10.34 -0.14 -10.05
N THR A 129 10.44 -1.43 -10.32
CA THR A 129 11.39 -1.94 -11.31
C THR A 129 10.66 -2.74 -12.40
N VAL A 130 10.91 -2.43 -13.66
CA VAL A 130 10.44 -3.25 -14.79
C VAL A 130 11.18 -4.58 -14.79
N ARG A 131 10.43 -5.69 -14.77
CA ARG A 131 10.99 -7.05 -14.86
C ARG A 131 10.96 -7.58 -16.28
N ARG A 132 9.84 -7.41 -16.97
CA ARG A 132 9.71 -7.78 -18.38
C ARG A 132 8.49 -7.12 -19.02
N ARG A 133 8.55 -6.96 -20.34
CA ARG A 133 7.40 -6.59 -21.18
C ARG A 133 6.89 -7.83 -21.86
N VAL A 134 5.59 -8.04 -21.89
CA VAL A 134 4.92 -9.19 -22.49
C VAL A 134 3.96 -8.71 -23.56
N ALA A 135 3.99 -9.40 -24.71
CA ALA A 135 3.04 -9.22 -25.80
C ALA A 135 2.68 -10.61 -26.35
N GLU A 136 1.41 -10.99 -26.22
CA GLU A 136 0.87 -12.28 -26.61
C GLU A 136 -0.46 -12.10 -27.36
N GLN A 137 -1.02 -13.17 -27.90
CA GLN A 137 -2.28 -13.07 -28.66
C GLN A 137 -3.46 -12.51 -27.85
N GLY A 138 -3.44 -12.65 -26.52
CA GLY A 138 -4.50 -12.18 -25.63
C GLY A 138 -4.33 -10.75 -25.10
N GLY A 139 -3.21 -10.06 -25.43
CA GLY A 139 -2.93 -8.72 -24.93
C GLY A 139 -1.47 -8.45 -24.64
N SER A 140 -1.20 -7.29 -24.09
CA SER A 140 0.17 -6.91 -23.70
C SER A 140 0.16 -6.22 -22.33
N TRP A 141 1.20 -6.49 -21.52
CA TRP A 141 1.37 -5.91 -20.21
C TRP A 141 2.84 -5.78 -19.82
N VAL A 142 3.10 -5.00 -18.80
CA VAL A 142 4.44 -4.86 -18.22
C VAL A 142 4.43 -5.45 -16.82
N VAL A 143 5.29 -6.44 -16.58
CA VAL A 143 5.52 -6.98 -15.24
C VAL A 143 6.53 -6.11 -14.53
N MET A 144 6.14 -5.60 -13.37
CA MET A 144 6.96 -4.76 -12.50
C MET A 144 7.07 -5.37 -11.09
N THR A 145 7.99 -4.86 -10.31
CA THR A 145 8.05 -5.11 -8.86
C THR A 145 8.01 -3.80 -8.09
N ASP A 146 7.36 -3.82 -6.93
CA ASP A 146 7.43 -2.74 -5.97
C ASP A 146 8.83 -2.66 -5.31
N PRO A 147 9.10 -1.68 -4.42
CA PRO A 147 10.41 -1.53 -3.78
C PRO A 147 10.90 -2.75 -2.98
N GLU A 148 9.99 -3.60 -2.51
CA GLU A 148 10.32 -4.84 -1.79
C GLU A 148 10.28 -6.09 -2.66
N GLY A 149 10.07 -5.94 -3.97
CA GLY A 149 10.12 -7.04 -4.94
C GLY A 149 8.79 -7.75 -5.17
N ASN A 150 7.67 -7.25 -4.67
CA ASN A 150 6.35 -7.82 -4.95
C ASN A 150 5.95 -7.55 -6.39
N GLU A 151 5.62 -8.60 -7.14
CA GLU A 151 5.24 -8.50 -8.55
C GLU A 151 3.84 -7.92 -8.71
N PHE A 152 3.70 -7.03 -9.70
CA PHE A 152 2.44 -6.51 -10.19
C PHE A 152 2.51 -6.28 -11.71
N CYS A 153 1.38 -6.07 -12.36
CA CYS A 153 1.33 -5.82 -13.80
C CYS A 153 0.73 -4.44 -14.10
N VAL A 154 1.14 -3.85 -15.22
CA VAL A 154 0.56 -2.64 -15.79
C VAL A 154 0.04 -2.95 -17.18
N GLN A 155 -1.26 -2.72 -17.40
CA GLN A 155 -1.99 -3.02 -18.65
C GLN A 155 -2.53 -1.76 -19.30
#